data_adb3d88dcd0282b15f053dbdd01b4dad
#
_entry.id   adb3d88dcd0282b15f053dbdd01b4dad
#
_cell.length_a   1.000
_cell.length_b   1.000
_cell.length_c   1.000
_cell.angle_alpha   90.00
_cell.angle_beta   90.00
_cell.angle_gamma   90.00
#
_symmetry.space_group_name_H-M   'P 1'
#
loop_
_entity.id
_entity.type
_entity.pdbx_description
1 polymer ?
#
loop_
_entity_poly.entity_id
_entity_poly.type
_entity_poly.pdbx_seq_one_letter_code
_entity_poly.pdbx_strand_id
1 'polypeptide(L)'
;MYRMTRSKHHPRRDAREGAMQALFASQFSDESPPEVLARFLDSFPNRRKSRSFIEELYQCVIEHSDWADGLIKNYLQNWEFDRVAQVDQVLLRMGVCEIFFMDDIPPKVTISEMVEIAKIYSTEESSGFINGILDSVFKDYQQKVN
;
A
#
# COMPACT_ATOMS: atom_id res chain seq x y z
N MET A 1 -0.09 -15.38 -18.31
CA MET A 1 0.74 -14.71 -19.29
C MET A 1 0.75 -13.23 -19.15
N TYR A 2 -0.39 -12.62 -19.27
CA TYR A 2 -0.55 -11.21 -19.08
C TYR A 2 0.05 -10.72 -17.75
N ARG A 3 -0.18 -11.45 -16.66
CA ARG A 3 0.34 -11.08 -15.35
C ARG A 3 1.85 -11.18 -15.27
N MET A 4 2.40 -12.21 -15.89
CA MET A 4 3.84 -12.39 -15.88
C MET A 4 4.53 -11.28 -16.63
N THR A 5 3.94 -10.85 -17.75
CA THR A 5 4.48 -9.74 -18.51
C THR A 5 4.49 -8.46 -17.68
N ARG A 6 3.40 -8.23 -16.95
CA ARG A 6 3.30 -7.04 -16.12
C ARG A 6 4.32 -7.06 -14.99
N SER A 7 4.47 -8.19 -14.31
CA SER A 7 5.44 -8.31 -13.24
C SER A 7 6.87 -8.10 -13.71
N LYS A 8 7.17 -8.57 -14.92
CA LYS A 8 8.49 -8.36 -15.49
C LYS A 8 8.77 -6.88 -15.75
N HIS A 9 7.79 -6.14 -16.20
CA HIS A 9 7.97 -4.74 -16.55
C HIS A 9 7.88 -3.82 -15.31
N HIS A 10 7.31 -4.32 -14.22
CA HIS A 10 7.09 -3.50 -13.02
C HIS A 10 7.47 -4.26 -11.75
N PRO A 11 8.78 -4.47 -11.53
CA PRO A 11 9.22 -5.25 -10.37
C PRO A 11 8.78 -4.65 -9.03
N ARG A 12 8.75 -3.31 -8.92
CA ARG A 12 8.27 -2.68 -7.71
C ARG A 12 6.77 -2.82 -7.54
N ARG A 13 6.01 -2.93 -8.64
CA ARG A 13 4.58 -3.19 -8.55
C ARG A 13 4.34 -4.58 -7.97
N ASP A 14 5.08 -5.57 -8.44
CA ASP A 14 4.96 -6.91 -7.90
C ASP A 14 5.29 -6.92 -6.40
N ALA A 15 6.32 -6.19 -6.01
CA ALA A 15 6.68 -6.06 -4.60
C ALA A 15 5.58 -5.40 -3.78
N ARG A 16 4.96 -4.35 -4.33
CA ARG A 16 3.85 -3.68 -3.64
C ARG A 16 2.65 -4.60 -3.51
N GLU A 17 2.35 -5.38 -4.55
CA GLU A 17 1.27 -6.38 -4.46
C GLU A 17 1.57 -7.38 -3.35
N GLY A 18 2.82 -7.82 -3.26
CA GLY A 18 3.24 -8.72 -2.19
C GLY A 18 3.07 -8.12 -0.81
N ALA A 19 3.51 -6.88 -0.63
CA ALA A 19 3.34 -6.20 0.64
C ALA A 19 1.86 -6.04 1.00
N MET A 20 1.04 -5.69 0.01
CA MET A 20 -0.40 -5.55 0.23
C MET A 20 -1.01 -6.87 0.68
N GLN A 21 -0.64 -7.97 0.03
CA GLN A 21 -1.17 -9.28 0.38
C GLN A 21 -0.76 -9.69 1.79
N ALA A 22 0.49 -9.44 2.18
CA ALA A 22 0.97 -9.75 3.52
C ALA A 22 0.26 -8.90 4.58
N LEU A 23 0.09 -7.61 4.29
CA LEU A 23 -0.61 -6.70 5.20
C LEU A 23 -2.08 -7.09 5.35
N PHE A 24 -2.72 -7.44 4.24
CA PHE A 24 -4.10 -7.88 4.27
C PHE A 24 -4.23 -9.14 5.14
N ALA A 25 -3.35 -10.11 4.93
CA ALA A 25 -3.35 -11.35 5.71
C ALA A 25 -3.13 -11.09 7.19
N SER A 26 -2.28 -10.13 7.53
CA SER A 26 -1.97 -9.84 8.94
C SER A 26 -3.18 -9.34 9.72
N GLN A 27 -4.15 -8.74 9.06
CA GLN A 27 -5.35 -8.25 9.71
C GLN A 27 -6.22 -9.38 10.26
N PHE A 28 -6.09 -10.57 9.69
CA PHE A 28 -6.91 -11.71 10.06
C PHE A 28 -6.13 -12.79 10.81
N SER A 29 -4.89 -12.49 11.17
CA SER A 29 -4.02 -13.47 11.82
C SER A 29 -3.79 -13.12 13.28
N ASP A 30 -3.71 -14.15 14.12
CA ASP A 30 -3.34 -13.99 15.52
C ASP A 30 -1.82 -13.98 15.69
N GLU A 31 -1.09 -14.28 14.64
CA GLU A 31 0.37 -14.27 14.71
C GLU A 31 0.92 -12.86 14.72
N SER A 32 2.14 -12.71 15.22
CA SER A 32 2.80 -11.42 15.20
C SER A 32 3.09 -11.00 13.76
N PRO A 33 3.14 -9.69 13.48
CA PRO A 33 3.47 -9.24 12.13
C PRO A 33 4.76 -9.81 11.55
N PRO A 34 5.87 -9.92 12.28
CA PRO A 34 7.06 -10.54 11.71
C PRO A 34 6.85 -12.00 11.29
N GLU A 35 6.04 -12.73 12.04
CA GLU A 35 5.74 -14.13 11.69
C GLU A 35 4.90 -14.23 10.43
N VAL A 36 3.92 -13.35 10.29
CA VAL A 36 3.08 -13.31 9.08
C VAL A 36 3.94 -13.02 7.85
N LEU A 37 4.80 -12.02 7.97
CA LEU A 37 5.68 -11.65 6.86
C LEU A 37 6.63 -12.77 6.48
N ALA A 38 7.25 -13.42 7.46
CA ALA A 38 8.18 -14.52 7.21
C ALA A 38 7.49 -15.65 6.47
N ARG A 39 6.30 -16.02 6.92
CA ARG A 39 5.55 -17.09 6.26
C ARG A 39 5.14 -16.72 4.85
N PHE A 40 4.73 -15.47 4.66
CA PHE A 40 4.37 -14.99 3.32
C PHE A 40 5.56 -15.11 2.37
N LEU A 41 6.71 -14.64 2.79
CA LEU A 41 7.91 -14.66 1.95
C LEU A 41 8.36 -16.08 1.63
N ASP A 42 8.22 -17.01 2.58
CA ASP A 42 8.55 -18.41 2.35
C ASP A 42 7.62 -19.05 1.33
N SER A 43 6.37 -18.63 1.29
CA SER A 43 5.37 -19.16 0.36
C SER A 43 5.52 -18.61 -1.06
N PHE A 44 6.28 -17.53 -1.21
CA PHE A 44 6.43 -16.88 -2.51
C PHE A 44 7.90 -16.65 -2.83
N PRO A 45 8.67 -17.72 -3.09
CA PRO A 45 10.11 -17.58 -3.32
C PRO A 45 10.47 -16.74 -4.52
N ASN A 46 9.54 -16.57 -5.46
CA ASN A 46 9.77 -15.72 -6.64
C ASN A 46 9.95 -14.26 -6.30
N ARG A 47 9.60 -13.86 -5.07
CA ARG A 47 9.72 -12.48 -4.63
C ARG A 47 11.00 -12.19 -3.87
N ARG A 48 11.96 -13.08 -3.95
CA ARG A 48 13.24 -12.86 -3.28
C ARG A 48 13.93 -11.57 -3.70
N LYS A 49 13.88 -11.25 -4.98
CA LYS A 49 14.53 -10.04 -5.48
C LYS A 49 13.90 -8.77 -4.93
N SER A 50 12.63 -8.87 -4.56
CA SER A 50 11.89 -7.74 -4.03
C SER A 50 11.77 -7.80 -2.52
N ARG A 51 12.41 -8.77 -1.90
CA ARG A 51 12.25 -9.02 -0.46
C ARG A 51 12.53 -7.79 0.39
N SER A 52 13.61 -7.11 0.11
CA SER A 52 14.00 -5.94 0.89
C SER A 52 12.94 -4.84 0.85
N PHE A 53 12.40 -4.58 -0.34
CA PHE A 53 11.37 -3.56 -0.50
C PHE A 53 10.07 -3.98 0.18
N ILE A 54 9.69 -5.25 0.05
CA ILE A 54 8.50 -5.78 0.71
C ILE A 54 8.61 -5.62 2.22
N GLU A 55 9.77 -6.01 2.77
CA GLU A 55 10.01 -5.90 4.21
C GLU A 55 9.96 -4.46 4.68
N GLU A 56 10.58 -3.57 3.95
CA GLU A 56 10.62 -2.16 4.30
C GLU A 56 9.22 -1.55 4.32
N LEU A 57 8.45 -1.79 3.27
CA LEU A 57 7.10 -1.24 3.17
C LEU A 57 6.17 -1.86 4.21
N TYR A 58 6.24 -3.17 4.37
CA TYR A 58 5.43 -3.89 5.35
C TYR A 58 5.68 -3.34 6.76
N GLN A 59 6.95 -3.23 7.15
CA GLN A 59 7.32 -2.73 8.46
C GLN A 59 6.89 -1.29 8.65
N CYS A 60 7.04 -0.47 7.63
CA CYS A 60 6.64 0.93 7.70
C CYS A 60 5.16 1.04 8.00
N VAL A 61 4.33 0.26 7.32
CA VAL A 61 2.88 0.29 7.54
C VAL A 61 2.53 -0.25 8.93
N ILE A 62 3.15 -1.35 9.34
CA ILE A 62 2.87 -1.92 10.67
C ILE A 62 3.21 -0.92 11.78
N GLU A 63 4.35 -0.25 11.67
CA GLU A 63 4.79 0.71 12.68
C GLU A 63 3.93 1.96 12.73
N HIS A 64 3.39 2.37 11.59
CA HIS A 64 2.69 3.65 11.47
C HIS A 64 1.20 3.53 11.18
N SER A 65 0.61 2.33 11.39
CA SER A 65 -0.81 2.09 11.05
C SER A 65 -1.76 3.07 11.71
N ASP A 66 -1.61 3.30 13.01
CA ASP A 66 -2.52 4.20 13.73
C ASP A 66 -2.39 5.63 13.24
N TRP A 67 -1.16 6.07 13.03
CA TRP A 67 -0.89 7.39 12.49
C TRP A 67 -1.50 7.53 11.07
N ALA A 68 -1.29 6.50 10.23
CA ALA A 68 -1.80 6.51 8.86
C ALA A 68 -3.32 6.58 8.85
N ASP A 69 -3.97 5.79 9.69
CA ASP A 69 -5.43 5.78 9.78
C ASP A 69 -5.96 7.16 10.21
N GLY A 70 -5.31 7.76 11.19
CA GLY A 70 -5.70 9.09 11.64
C GLY A 70 -5.57 10.14 10.55
N LEU A 71 -4.49 10.06 9.77
CA LEU A 71 -4.29 10.96 8.65
C LEU A 71 -5.35 10.76 7.58
N ILE A 72 -5.57 9.51 7.18
CA ILE A 72 -6.51 9.19 6.11
C ILE A 72 -7.92 9.66 6.47
N LYS A 73 -8.33 9.51 7.72
CA LYS A 73 -9.66 9.91 8.17
C LYS A 73 -9.94 11.38 7.90
N ASN A 74 -8.92 12.22 7.90
CA ASN A 74 -9.10 13.65 7.63
C ASN A 74 -9.52 13.93 6.19
N TYR A 75 -9.38 12.96 5.30
CA TYR A 75 -9.68 13.12 3.89
C TYR A 75 -10.95 12.38 3.47
N LEU A 76 -11.59 11.69 4.42
CA LEU A 76 -12.85 10.99 4.15
C LEU A 76 -14.00 11.94 4.43
N GLN A 77 -14.79 12.25 3.42
CA GLN A 77 -15.86 13.22 3.57
C GLN A 77 -17.20 12.60 3.93
N ASN A 78 -17.56 11.52 3.26
CA ASN A 78 -18.87 10.91 3.43
C ASN A 78 -18.81 9.47 3.90
N TRP A 79 -17.60 9.02 4.31
CA TRP A 79 -17.38 7.62 4.67
C TRP A 79 -16.66 7.52 5.99
N GLU A 80 -17.04 6.54 6.77
CA GLU A 80 -16.23 6.16 7.91
C GLU A 80 -15.16 5.19 7.43
N PHE A 81 -13.99 5.26 8.00
CA PHE A 81 -12.87 4.43 7.58
C PHE A 81 -13.21 2.95 7.64
N ASP A 82 -13.97 2.55 8.66
CA ASP A 82 -14.37 1.15 8.84
C ASP A 82 -15.22 0.63 7.68
N ARG A 83 -15.84 1.51 6.94
CA ARG A 83 -16.70 1.13 5.81
C ARG A 83 -15.94 1.07 4.49
N VAL A 84 -14.71 1.55 4.48
CA VAL A 84 -13.86 1.45 3.31
C VAL A 84 -13.47 -0.02 3.14
N ALA A 85 -13.47 -0.53 1.92
CA ALA A 85 -13.09 -1.92 1.67
C ALA A 85 -11.70 -2.21 2.23
N GLN A 86 -11.49 -3.40 2.78
CA GLN A 86 -10.25 -3.77 3.45
C GLN A 86 -9.01 -3.60 2.56
N VAL A 87 -9.11 -4.01 1.31
CA VAL A 87 -8.00 -3.84 0.36
C VAL A 87 -7.68 -2.37 0.18
N ASP A 88 -8.72 -1.54 0.07
CA ASP A 88 -8.54 -0.09 -0.11
C ASP A 88 -7.90 0.54 1.12
N GLN A 89 -8.29 0.08 2.31
CA GLN A 89 -7.66 0.56 3.54
C GLN A 89 -6.17 0.28 3.54
N VAL A 90 -5.79 -0.94 3.14
CA VAL A 90 -4.39 -1.33 3.08
C VAL A 90 -3.63 -0.48 2.06
N LEU A 91 -4.21 -0.29 0.89
CA LEU A 91 -3.56 0.50 -0.16
C LEU A 91 -3.40 1.96 0.24
N LEU A 92 -4.38 2.52 0.94
CA LEU A 92 -4.27 3.89 1.46
C LEU A 92 -3.15 4.00 2.49
N ARG A 93 -3.06 3.04 3.40
CA ARG A 93 -1.97 3.02 4.40
C ARG A 93 -0.61 2.93 3.73
N MET A 94 -0.49 2.05 2.74
CA MET A 94 0.75 1.90 2.00
C MET A 94 1.12 3.21 1.30
N GLY A 95 0.14 3.84 0.68
CA GLY A 95 0.36 5.09 -0.05
C GLY A 95 0.87 6.21 0.84
N VAL A 96 0.22 6.45 1.98
CA VAL A 96 0.65 7.52 2.87
C VAL A 96 2.00 7.21 3.51
N CYS A 97 2.27 5.92 3.79
CA CYS A 97 3.56 5.55 4.36
C CYS A 97 4.69 5.76 3.35
N GLU A 98 4.49 5.41 2.09
CA GLU A 98 5.50 5.68 1.07
C GLU A 98 5.75 7.18 0.92
N ILE A 99 4.68 7.97 0.87
CA ILE A 99 4.80 9.41 0.69
C ILE A 99 5.57 10.06 1.83
N PHE A 100 5.29 9.67 3.05
CA PHE A 100 5.86 10.34 4.23
C PHE A 100 7.19 9.77 4.70
N PHE A 101 7.44 8.48 4.48
CA PHE A 101 8.59 7.80 5.08
C PHE A 101 9.57 7.18 4.10
N MET A 102 9.26 7.17 2.81
CA MET A 102 10.14 6.55 1.81
C MET A 102 10.53 7.59 0.77
N ASP A 103 11.47 8.43 1.16
CA ASP A 103 11.86 9.63 0.41
C ASP A 103 12.42 9.34 -0.98
N ASP A 104 12.97 8.15 -1.19
CA ASP A 104 13.55 7.78 -2.47
C ASP A 104 12.49 7.47 -3.53
N ILE A 105 11.21 7.42 -3.15
CA ILE A 105 10.12 7.15 -4.09
C ILE A 105 9.36 8.45 -4.37
N PRO A 106 9.29 8.87 -5.63
CA PRO A 106 8.49 10.06 -5.96
C PRO A 106 7.02 9.80 -5.63
N PRO A 107 6.35 10.72 -4.91
CA PRO A 107 4.94 10.50 -4.52
C PRO A 107 4.01 10.22 -5.68
N LYS A 108 4.25 10.81 -6.84
CA LYS A 108 3.39 10.54 -8.01
C LYS A 108 3.50 9.09 -8.48
N VAL A 109 4.67 8.48 -8.31
CA VAL A 109 4.85 7.07 -8.61
C VAL A 109 4.04 6.23 -7.63
N THR A 110 4.13 6.56 -6.34
CA THR A 110 3.35 5.86 -5.31
C THR A 110 1.86 5.89 -5.63
N ILE A 111 1.33 7.06 -5.94
CA ILE A 111 -0.10 7.20 -6.22
C ILE A 111 -0.50 6.36 -7.42
N SER A 112 0.25 6.48 -8.50
CA SER A 112 -0.02 5.75 -9.73
C SER A 112 0.00 4.23 -9.49
N GLU A 113 0.96 3.76 -8.71
CA GLU A 113 1.08 2.32 -8.43
C GLU A 113 -0.05 1.80 -7.57
N MET A 114 -0.46 2.55 -6.55
CA MET A 114 -1.58 2.12 -5.70
C MET A 114 -2.89 2.10 -6.50
N VAL A 115 -3.07 3.04 -7.40
CA VAL A 115 -4.24 3.08 -8.28
C VAL A 115 -4.27 1.85 -9.18
N GLU A 116 -3.13 1.48 -9.78
CA GLU A 116 -3.07 0.31 -10.64
C GLU A 116 -3.35 -0.98 -9.88
N ILE A 117 -2.83 -1.09 -8.66
CA ILE A 117 -3.10 -2.27 -7.83
C ILE A 117 -4.58 -2.34 -7.46
N ALA A 118 -5.18 -1.20 -7.16
CA ALA A 118 -6.61 -1.16 -6.85
C ALA A 118 -7.46 -1.66 -8.02
N LYS A 119 -7.07 -1.35 -9.24
CA LYS A 119 -7.79 -1.84 -10.42
C LYS A 119 -7.76 -3.36 -10.52
N ILE A 120 -6.69 -3.98 -10.04
CA ILE A 120 -6.53 -5.43 -10.10
C ILE A 120 -7.28 -6.11 -8.95
N TYR A 121 -7.15 -5.60 -7.74
CA TYR A 121 -7.62 -6.26 -6.53
C TYR A 121 -8.91 -5.67 -5.97
N SER A 122 -9.36 -4.54 -6.48
CA SER A 122 -10.59 -3.91 -6.03
C SER A 122 -11.43 -3.55 -7.25
N THR A 123 -11.91 -2.30 -7.37
CA THR A 123 -12.78 -1.90 -8.47
C THR A 123 -12.25 -0.63 -9.12
N GLU A 124 -12.79 -0.31 -10.30
CA GLU A 124 -12.50 0.96 -10.96
C GLU A 124 -12.88 2.15 -10.07
N GLU A 125 -14.03 2.03 -9.43
CA GLU A 125 -14.52 3.07 -8.54
C GLU A 125 -13.55 3.26 -7.37
N SER A 126 -13.06 2.15 -6.80
CA SER A 126 -12.08 2.20 -5.72
C SER A 126 -10.79 2.86 -6.17
N SER A 127 -10.34 2.58 -7.39
CA SER A 127 -9.11 3.18 -7.88
C SER A 127 -9.21 4.70 -7.96
N GLY A 128 -10.36 5.22 -8.38
CA GLY A 128 -10.61 6.67 -8.40
C GLY A 128 -10.65 7.26 -7.01
N PHE A 129 -11.27 6.56 -6.08
CA PHE A 129 -11.34 6.96 -4.69
C PHE A 129 -9.94 7.06 -4.07
N ILE A 130 -9.11 6.03 -4.27
CA ILE A 130 -7.74 6.00 -3.76
C ILE A 130 -6.92 7.13 -4.38
N ASN A 131 -7.05 7.32 -5.68
CA ASN A 131 -6.35 8.39 -6.37
C ASN A 131 -6.68 9.76 -5.76
N GLY A 132 -7.97 10.01 -5.51
CA GLY A 132 -8.40 11.28 -4.95
C GLY A 132 -7.84 11.53 -3.57
N ILE A 133 -7.89 10.52 -2.71
CA ILE A 133 -7.38 10.65 -1.33
C ILE A 133 -5.87 10.88 -1.33
N LEU A 134 -5.13 10.03 -2.04
CA LEU A 134 -3.67 10.13 -2.03
C LEU A 134 -3.18 11.41 -2.70
N ASP A 135 -3.87 11.87 -3.73
CA ASP A 135 -3.52 13.13 -4.37
C ASP A 135 -3.70 14.31 -3.41
N SER A 136 -4.79 14.31 -2.65
CA SER A 136 -5.04 15.34 -1.64
C SER A 136 -3.99 15.31 -0.52
N VAL A 137 -3.65 14.11 -0.06
CA VAL A 137 -2.61 13.93 0.94
C VAL A 137 -1.28 14.48 0.42
N PHE A 138 -0.94 14.15 -0.82
CA PHE A 138 0.32 14.59 -1.40
C PHE A 138 0.38 16.12 -1.53
N LYS A 139 -0.71 16.75 -1.95
CA LYS A 139 -0.75 18.19 -2.09
C LYS A 139 -0.53 18.89 -0.76
N ASP A 140 -1.14 18.40 0.30
CA ASP A 140 -0.96 18.96 1.63
C ASP A 140 0.46 18.71 2.15
N TYR A 141 0.99 17.52 1.91
CA TYR A 141 2.35 17.20 2.28
C TYR A 141 3.35 18.13 1.58
N GLN A 142 3.14 18.37 0.29
CA GLN A 142 4.00 19.21 -0.52
C GLN A 142 4.03 20.65 0.01
N GLN A 143 2.88 21.17 0.43
CA GLN A 143 2.79 22.50 0.99
C GLN A 143 3.55 22.63 2.30
N LYS A 144 3.53 21.60 3.12
CA LYS A 144 4.21 21.61 4.42
C LYS A 144 5.73 21.57 4.29
N VAL A 145 6.25 20.90 3.28
CA VAL A 145 7.70 20.78 3.12
C VAL A 145 8.30 21.89 2.26
N ASN A 146 7.47 22.65 1.59
CA ASN A 146 7.89 23.80 0.81
C ASN A 146 7.58 25.08 1.56
#